data_415b500c0a9bfb7de134e0becfe170ec
#
_entry.id   415b500c0a9bfb7de134e0becfe170ec
#
_cell.length_a   1.000
_cell.length_b   1.000
_cell.length_c   1.000
_cell.angle_alpha   90.00
_cell.angle_beta   90.00
_cell.angle_gamma   90.00
#
_symmetry.space_group_name_H-M   'P 1'
#
loop_
_entity.id
_entity.type
_entity.pdbx_description
1 polymer ?
#
loop_
_entity_poly.entity_id
_entity_poly.type
_entity_poly.pdbx_seq_one_letter_code
_entity_poly.pdbx_strand_id
1 'polypeptide(L)'
;MKIYHIPAAPPLYTNTFLLVGENGLAAAVDPAAGAQEYLRLLEQEGARLTHILLTHGHYDHVGAVEELQRKTGAKVWLAPQDACGGELFPFTTPDNAYADGEEIRVDTDLAFRVIATPGHSAGSVCLLCGGLLFSGDTLFAGDVGRTDLPGGSWDTLRKSLKKLCAAVTENVQVLPGHEEFSTMDRERANNRYLQF
;
A
#
# COMPACT_ATOMS: atom_id res chain seq x y z
N MET A 1 -4.17 -7.56 16.39
CA MET A 1 -4.07 -6.45 15.40
C MET A 1 -5.43 -5.76 15.24
N LYS A 2 -5.45 -4.42 15.17
CA LYS A 2 -6.60 -3.58 14.78
C LYS A 2 -6.28 -2.89 13.46
N ILE A 3 -7.30 -2.62 12.63
CA ILE A 3 -7.17 -1.89 11.36
C ILE A 3 -8.17 -0.75 11.30
N TYR A 4 -7.72 0.39 10.83
CA TYR A 4 -8.51 1.60 10.59
C TYR A 4 -8.40 1.98 9.11
N HIS A 5 -9.54 2.11 8.44
CA HIS A 5 -9.62 2.67 7.09
C HIS A 5 -9.83 4.18 7.20
N ILE A 6 -8.94 4.95 6.59
CA ILE A 6 -8.90 6.42 6.65
C ILE A 6 -8.93 6.94 5.20
N PRO A 7 -10.10 7.08 4.57
CA PRO A 7 -10.17 7.52 3.18
C PRO A 7 -9.72 8.98 3.06
N ALA A 8 -8.89 9.26 2.06
CA ALA A 8 -8.53 10.62 1.72
C ALA A 8 -9.74 11.39 1.17
N ALA A 9 -9.81 12.68 1.50
CA ALA A 9 -10.88 13.55 1.02
C ALA A 9 -10.82 13.75 -0.50
N PRO A 10 -11.95 14.16 -1.13
CA PRO A 10 -11.94 14.57 -2.52
C PRO A 10 -10.86 15.62 -2.80
N PRO A 11 -10.22 15.63 -3.98
CA PRO A 11 -10.49 14.77 -5.14
C PRO A 11 -9.72 13.44 -5.16
N LEU A 12 -8.93 13.12 -4.12
CA LEU A 12 -8.03 11.96 -4.14
C LEU A 12 -8.77 10.63 -3.99
N TYR A 13 -9.69 10.53 -3.00
CA TYR A 13 -10.44 9.32 -2.67
C TYR A 13 -9.56 8.07 -2.42
N THR A 14 -8.28 8.25 -2.09
CA THR A 14 -7.36 7.15 -1.82
C THR A 14 -7.76 6.40 -0.56
N ASN A 15 -7.81 5.10 -0.61
CA ASN A 15 -7.95 4.23 0.54
C ASN A 15 -6.62 4.17 1.29
N THR A 16 -6.61 4.64 2.52
CA THR A 16 -5.42 4.63 3.37
C THR A 16 -5.71 3.89 4.67
N PHE A 17 -4.68 3.34 5.29
CA PHE A 17 -4.90 2.45 6.43
C PHE A 17 -3.90 2.74 7.55
N LEU A 18 -4.38 2.57 8.80
CA LEU A 18 -3.55 2.48 9.99
C LEU A 18 -3.78 1.11 10.63
N LEU A 19 -2.70 0.38 10.86
CA LEU A 19 -2.74 -0.91 11.55
C LEU A 19 -2.00 -0.79 12.88
N VAL A 20 -2.60 -1.31 13.94
CA VAL A 20 -2.04 -1.30 15.30
C VAL A 20 -1.91 -2.74 15.78
N GLY A 21 -0.69 -3.16 16.10
CA GLY A 21 -0.36 -4.46 16.67
C GLY A 21 -0.70 -4.55 18.15
N GLU A 22 -0.63 -5.76 18.71
CA GLU A 22 -1.01 -6.04 20.10
C GLU A 22 -0.13 -5.38 21.14
N ASN A 23 1.14 -5.06 20.81
CA ASN A 23 2.06 -4.33 21.70
C ASN A 23 2.06 -2.81 21.43
N GLY A 24 1.11 -2.31 20.65
CA GLY A 24 0.95 -0.90 20.37
C GLY A 24 1.93 -0.33 19.33
N LEU A 25 2.65 -1.18 18.58
CA LEU A 25 3.41 -0.72 17.43
C LEU A 25 2.50 -0.66 16.20
N ALA A 26 2.63 0.40 15.40
CA ALA A 26 1.71 0.68 14.31
C ALA A 26 2.42 0.91 12.97
N ALA A 27 1.71 0.58 11.90
CA ALA A 27 2.07 0.90 10.52
C ALA A 27 0.96 1.68 9.82
N ALA A 28 1.33 2.68 9.02
CA ALA A 28 0.43 3.34 8.08
C ALA A 28 0.73 2.84 6.65
N VAL A 29 -0.31 2.52 5.88
CA VAL A 29 -0.21 2.14 4.46
C VAL A 29 -0.80 3.26 3.63
N ASP A 30 -0.02 3.77 2.68
CA ASP A 30 -0.37 4.85 1.74
C ASP A 30 -1.04 6.06 2.42
N PRO A 31 -0.40 6.73 3.41
CA PRO A 31 -1.05 7.80 4.16
C PRO A 31 -1.24 9.06 3.32
N ALA A 32 -2.31 9.11 2.52
CA ALA A 32 -2.72 10.24 1.69
C ALA A 32 -3.66 11.22 2.39
N ALA A 33 -4.44 10.73 3.36
CA ALA A 33 -5.30 11.57 4.20
C ALA A 33 -4.47 12.48 5.12
N GLY A 34 -5.09 13.53 5.67
CA GLY A 34 -4.39 14.45 6.58
C GLY A 34 -3.82 13.75 7.82
N ALA A 35 -2.58 14.07 8.18
CA ALA A 35 -1.84 13.44 9.29
C ALA A 35 -2.57 13.47 10.64
N GLN A 36 -3.45 14.44 10.86
CA GLN A 36 -4.16 14.63 12.12
C GLN A 36 -5.03 13.42 12.49
N GLU A 37 -5.68 12.78 11.52
CA GLU A 37 -6.53 11.63 11.80
C GLU A 37 -5.72 10.41 12.27
N TYR A 38 -4.56 10.17 11.65
CA TYR A 38 -3.63 9.13 12.11
C TYR A 38 -3.14 9.40 13.53
N LEU A 39 -2.73 10.64 13.83
CA LEU A 39 -2.22 11.02 15.13
C LEU A 39 -3.30 10.89 16.22
N ARG A 40 -4.55 11.28 15.91
CA ARG A 40 -5.70 11.11 16.80
C ARG A 40 -5.95 9.63 17.12
N LEU A 41 -5.92 8.76 16.11
CA LEU A 41 -6.10 7.32 16.29
C LEU A 41 -4.96 6.69 17.09
N LEU A 42 -3.72 7.09 16.82
CA LEU A 42 -2.55 6.62 17.58
C LEU A 42 -2.64 7.00 19.06
N GLU A 43 -3.06 8.23 19.37
CA GLU A 43 -3.30 8.69 20.74
C GLU A 43 -4.43 7.90 21.40
N GLN A 44 -5.56 7.72 20.71
CA GLN A 44 -6.71 6.95 21.20
C GLN A 44 -6.32 5.50 21.54
N GLU A 45 -5.47 4.88 20.72
CA GLU A 45 -5.01 3.49 20.91
C GLU A 45 -3.80 3.36 21.87
N GLY A 46 -3.20 4.48 22.29
CA GLY A 46 -1.94 4.48 23.03
C GLY A 46 -0.80 3.86 22.21
N ALA A 47 -0.87 3.98 20.89
CA ALA A 47 0.02 3.32 19.94
C ALA A 47 1.12 4.26 19.42
N ARG A 48 2.21 3.66 18.93
CA ARG A 48 3.34 4.37 18.33
C ARG A 48 3.50 3.97 16.86
N LEU A 49 3.38 4.93 15.95
CA LEU A 49 3.69 4.72 14.54
C LEU A 49 5.20 4.51 14.37
N THR A 50 5.58 3.38 13.81
CA THR A 50 6.98 2.99 13.56
C THR A 50 7.30 2.79 12.10
N HIS A 51 6.28 2.45 11.29
CA HIS A 51 6.42 2.15 9.87
C HIS A 51 5.40 2.94 9.04
N ILE A 52 5.86 3.49 7.93
CA ILE A 52 5.05 4.03 6.86
C ILE A 52 5.40 3.23 5.62
N LEU A 53 4.43 2.51 5.08
CA LEU A 53 4.61 1.56 3.99
C LEU A 53 3.87 2.09 2.77
N LEU A 54 4.59 2.45 1.71
CA LEU A 54 4.01 2.99 0.49
C LEU A 54 3.94 1.90 -0.58
N THR A 55 2.74 1.62 -1.08
CA THR A 55 2.58 0.65 -2.19
C THR A 55 3.24 1.16 -3.46
N HIS A 56 3.24 2.48 -3.67
CA HIS A 56 3.95 3.20 -4.72
C HIS A 56 4.09 4.69 -4.37
N GLY A 57 4.74 5.47 -5.23
CA GLY A 57 5.14 6.85 -4.91
C GLY A 57 4.26 7.96 -5.48
N HIS A 58 3.09 7.68 -6.06
CA HIS A 58 2.24 8.73 -6.63
C HIS A 58 1.74 9.71 -5.56
N TYR A 59 1.57 10.98 -5.97
CA TYR A 59 1.26 12.11 -5.08
C TYR A 59 0.02 11.89 -4.21
N ASP A 60 -0.96 11.17 -4.70
CA ASP A 60 -2.22 10.88 -4.03
C ASP A 60 -2.14 9.74 -3.01
N HIS A 61 -0.97 9.10 -2.85
CA HIS A 61 -0.68 8.09 -1.81
C HIS A 61 0.24 8.60 -0.69
N VAL A 62 0.89 9.76 -0.87
CA VAL A 62 1.99 10.18 0.01
C VAL A 62 1.73 11.46 0.81
N GLY A 63 0.53 12.05 0.72
CA GLY A 63 0.24 13.39 1.20
C GLY A 63 0.52 13.66 2.69
N ALA A 64 0.43 12.65 3.57
CA ALA A 64 0.72 12.79 5.00
C ALA A 64 2.09 12.25 5.42
N VAL A 65 2.88 11.67 4.52
CA VAL A 65 4.12 10.95 4.83
C VAL A 65 5.10 11.83 5.60
N GLU A 66 5.45 13.00 5.05
CA GLU A 66 6.44 13.88 5.65
C GLU A 66 6.03 14.40 7.04
N GLU A 67 4.74 14.76 7.19
CA GLU A 67 4.23 15.22 8.48
C GLU A 67 4.23 14.11 9.52
N LEU A 68 3.78 12.91 9.16
CA LEU A 68 3.80 11.74 10.04
C LEU A 68 5.23 11.35 10.42
N GLN A 69 6.15 11.27 9.46
CA GLN A 69 7.56 10.98 9.71
C GLN A 69 8.17 12.00 10.70
N ARG A 70 7.95 13.28 10.44
CA ARG A 70 8.47 14.37 11.30
C ARG A 70 7.91 14.32 12.73
N LYS A 71 6.62 13.98 12.90
CA LYS A 71 5.95 13.96 14.21
C LYS A 71 6.20 12.69 15.01
N THR A 72 6.40 11.56 14.36
CA THR A 72 6.47 10.25 15.02
C THR A 72 7.87 9.61 14.97
N GLY A 73 8.72 10.03 14.05
CA GLY A 73 10.00 9.39 13.76
C GLY A 73 9.86 8.04 13.05
N ALA A 74 8.68 7.73 12.52
CA ALA A 74 8.43 6.50 11.78
C ALA A 74 9.34 6.40 10.55
N LYS A 75 9.78 5.19 10.24
CA LYS A 75 10.58 4.91 9.06
C LYS A 75 9.67 4.71 7.85
N VAL A 76 10.11 5.18 6.69
CA VAL A 76 9.37 5.11 5.43
C VAL A 76 9.98 4.07 4.50
N TRP A 77 9.15 3.20 3.96
CA TRP A 77 9.49 2.23 2.91
C TRP A 77 8.87 2.65 1.58
N LEU A 78 9.68 2.73 0.56
CA LEU A 78 9.26 2.98 -0.83
C LEU A 78 10.28 2.35 -1.77
N ALA A 79 9.83 1.79 -2.89
CA ALA A 79 10.73 1.33 -3.94
C ALA A 79 11.50 2.52 -4.56
N PRO A 80 12.83 2.42 -4.74
CA PRO A 80 13.64 3.53 -5.25
C PRO A 80 13.20 4.08 -6.61
N GLN A 81 12.59 3.23 -7.43
CA GLN A 81 12.06 3.61 -8.74
C GLN A 81 10.96 4.67 -8.67
N ASP A 82 10.27 4.75 -7.55
CA ASP A 82 9.18 5.71 -7.32
C ASP A 82 9.60 6.89 -6.42
N ALA A 83 10.87 6.97 -6.02
CA ALA A 83 11.45 8.08 -5.25
C ALA A 83 12.20 9.08 -6.16
N CYS A 84 11.68 9.36 -7.34
CA CYS A 84 12.41 10.09 -8.38
C CYS A 84 12.14 11.61 -8.42
N GLY A 85 11.19 12.11 -7.66
CA GLY A 85 10.87 13.53 -7.58
C GLY A 85 9.89 14.02 -8.65
N GLY A 86 9.48 15.26 -8.53
CA GLY A 86 8.51 15.90 -9.41
C GLY A 86 7.07 15.83 -8.91
N GLU A 87 6.13 16.33 -9.70
CA GLU A 87 4.73 16.42 -9.29
C GLU A 87 4.07 15.07 -9.10
N LEU A 88 4.45 14.08 -9.92
CA LEU A 88 3.85 12.74 -9.88
C LEU A 88 4.39 11.89 -8.71
N PHE A 89 5.69 12.01 -8.39
CA PHE A 89 6.38 11.26 -7.34
C PHE A 89 7.06 12.23 -6.34
N PRO A 90 6.29 12.97 -5.55
CA PRO A 90 6.84 14.09 -4.75
C PRO A 90 7.75 13.63 -3.60
N PHE A 91 7.54 12.42 -3.05
CA PHE A 91 8.33 11.91 -1.95
C PHE A 91 9.63 11.24 -2.44
N THR A 92 10.80 11.73 -1.99
CA THR A 92 12.11 11.34 -2.54
C THR A 92 13.09 10.78 -1.52
N THR A 93 12.74 10.75 -0.25
CA THR A 93 13.66 10.41 0.84
C THR A 93 13.16 9.24 1.71
N PRO A 94 12.89 8.04 1.13
CA PRO A 94 12.55 6.88 1.93
C PRO A 94 13.75 6.46 2.79
N ASP A 95 13.47 5.95 4.00
CA ASP A 95 14.51 5.39 4.87
C ASP A 95 14.95 4.00 4.39
N ASN A 96 14.02 3.25 3.77
CA ASN A 96 14.22 1.87 3.36
C ASN A 96 13.63 1.61 1.97
N ALA A 97 14.25 0.67 1.26
CA ALA A 97 13.74 0.12 0.01
C ALA A 97 13.14 -1.27 0.25
N TYR A 98 12.16 -1.64 -0.59
CA TYR A 98 11.60 -2.99 -0.58
C TYR A 98 12.49 -4.00 -1.31
N ALA A 99 12.56 -5.22 -0.76
CA ALA A 99 12.97 -6.40 -1.51
C ALA A 99 11.76 -7.32 -1.75
N ASP A 100 11.67 -7.89 -2.95
CA ASP A 100 10.59 -8.82 -3.29
C ASP A 100 10.64 -10.08 -2.42
N GLY A 101 9.52 -10.43 -1.79
CA GLY A 101 9.42 -11.55 -0.85
C GLY A 101 9.87 -11.22 0.57
N GLU A 102 10.37 -10.02 0.84
CA GLU A 102 10.75 -9.57 2.19
C GLU A 102 9.57 -9.59 3.16
N GLU A 103 9.86 -9.93 4.42
CA GLU A 103 8.92 -9.76 5.53
C GLU A 103 9.32 -8.54 6.37
N ILE A 104 8.45 -7.54 6.43
CA ILE A 104 8.61 -6.35 7.28
C ILE A 104 7.80 -6.56 8.56
N ARG A 105 8.50 -6.78 9.66
CA ARG A 105 7.87 -7.00 10.97
C ARG A 105 7.73 -5.69 11.73
N VAL A 106 6.48 -5.34 12.02
CA VAL A 106 6.11 -4.13 12.79
C VAL A 106 5.88 -4.47 14.25
N ASP A 107 5.12 -5.54 14.51
CA ASP A 107 4.81 -6.03 15.86
C ASP A 107 4.76 -7.57 15.82
N THR A 108 4.51 -8.21 16.95
CA THR A 108 4.44 -9.67 17.09
C THR A 108 3.34 -10.29 16.21
N ASP A 109 2.19 -9.61 16.11
CA ASP A 109 1.02 -10.01 15.32
C ASP A 109 0.83 -9.16 14.05
N LEU A 110 1.80 -8.32 13.70
CA LEU A 110 1.74 -7.39 12.58
C LEU A 110 3.03 -7.47 11.74
N ALA A 111 2.96 -8.20 10.64
CA ALA A 111 4.04 -8.32 9.67
C ALA A 111 3.49 -8.30 8.24
N PHE A 112 4.22 -7.68 7.34
CA PHE A 112 3.87 -7.53 5.94
C PHE A 112 4.84 -8.29 5.05
N ARG A 113 4.32 -9.17 4.18
CA ARG A 113 5.11 -9.75 3.09
C ARG A 113 5.01 -8.85 1.87
N VAL A 114 6.14 -8.44 1.34
CA VAL A 114 6.26 -7.63 0.14
C VAL A 114 6.13 -8.50 -1.10
N ILE A 115 5.29 -8.10 -2.05
CA ILE A 115 5.18 -8.72 -3.38
C ILE A 115 5.39 -7.60 -4.39
N ALA A 116 6.55 -7.57 -5.05
CA ALA A 116 6.81 -6.57 -6.09
C ALA A 116 5.87 -6.80 -7.28
N THR A 117 5.12 -5.76 -7.64
CA THR A 117 4.10 -5.77 -8.70
C THR A 117 4.23 -4.55 -9.62
N PRO A 118 5.41 -4.32 -10.25
CA PRO A 118 5.58 -3.18 -11.14
C PRO A 118 4.61 -3.22 -12.32
N GLY A 119 4.25 -2.03 -12.83
CA GLY A 119 3.44 -1.90 -14.04
C GLY A 119 2.43 -0.76 -14.01
N HIS A 120 1.82 -0.44 -12.87
CA HIS A 120 1.15 0.84 -12.66
C HIS A 120 2.21 1.95 -12.49
N SER A 121 3.15 1.73 -11.58
CA SER A 121 4.43 2.43 -11.51
C SER A 121 5.59 1.42 -11.59
N ALA A 122 6.81 1.91 -11.76
CA ALA A 122 8.00 1.05 -11.81
C ALA A 122 8.35 0.44 -10.44
N GLY A 123 7.92 1.09 -9.35
CA GLY A 123 8.19 0.69 -7.97
C GLY A 123 6.99 0.06 -7.25
N SER A 124 5.87 -0.18 -7.92
CA SER A 124 4.66 -0.72 -7.28
C SER A 124 4.90 -2.04 -6.55
N VAL A 125 4.33 -2.15 -5.35
CA VAL A 125 4.29 -3.38 -4.56
C VAL A 125 2.88 -3.63 -4.02
N CYS A 126 2.54 -4.90 -3.80
CA CYS A 126 1.44 -5.29 -2.92
C CYS A 126 2.01 -5.71 -1.56
N LEU A 127 1.28 -5.44 -0.49
CA LEU A 127 1.66 -5.77 0.88
C LEU A 127 0.64 -6.74 1.47
N LEU A 128 1.07 -7.96 1.77
CA LEU A 128 0.21 -9.00 2.36
C LEU A 128 0.45 -9.06 3.87
N CYS A 129 -0.60 -8.83 4.66
CA CYS A 129 -0.57 -8.92 6.11
C CYS A 129 -1.74 -9.79 6.61
N GLY A 130 -1.46 -10.99 7.08
CA GLY A 130 -2.48 -11.93 7.47
C GLY A 130 -3.46 -12.21 6.31
N GLY A 131 -4.76 -12.03 6.54
CA GLY A 131 -5.81 -12.16 5.52
C GLY A 131 -6.09 -10.91 4.70
N LEU A 132 -5.20 -9.89 4.70
CA LEU A 132 -5.37 -8.58 4.06
C LEU A 132 -4.29 -8.38 2.99
N LEU A 133 -4.69 -8.00 1.78
CA LEU A 133 -3.81 -7.64 0.67
C LEU A 133 -4.02 -6.16 0.35
N PHE A 134 -3.07 -5.31 0.74
CA PHE A 134 -3.01 -3.92 0.32
C PHE A 134 -2.41 -3.89 -1.08
N SER A 135 -3.26 -3.78 -2.08
CA SER A 135 -2.86 -3.92 -3.49
C SER A 135 -2.41 -2.60 -4.12
N GLY A 136 -2.54 -1.46 -3.43
CA GLY A 136 -2.33 -0.15 -4.04
C GLY A 136 -3.07 -0.06 -5.37
N ASP A 137 -2.40 0.44 -6.38
CA ASP A 137 -2.95 0.58 -7.73
C ASP A 137 -2.54 -0.58 -8.67
N THR A 138 -2.31 -1.76 -8.10
CA THR A 138 -2.06 -2.97 -8.89
C THR A 138 -3.36 -3.69 -9.26
N LEU A 139 -4.24 -3.94 -8.27
CA LEU A 139 -5.48 -4.71 -8.44
C LEU A 139 -6.64 -4.00 -7.75
N PHE A 140 -7.72 -3.76 -8.49
CA PHE A 140 -8.97 -3.16 -8.04
C PHE A 140 -10.13 -4.17 -8.10
N ALA A 141 -11.29 -3.78 -7.59
CA ALA A 141 -12.51 -4.59 -7.68
C ALA A 141 -12.99 -4.68 -9.14
N GLY A 142 -12.66 -5.77 -9.83
CA GLY A 142 -13.00 -6.02 -11.22
C GLY A 142 -12.16 -5.26 -12.25
N ASP A 143 -11.14 -4.51 -11.81
CA ASP A 143 -10.26 -3.72 -12.68
C ASP A 143 -8.79 -3.79 -12.20
N VAL A 144 -7.91 -3.01 -12.82
CA VAL A 144 -6.48 -2.87 -12.47
C VAL A 144 -6.03 -1.43 -12.66
N GLY A 145 -4.91 -1.05 -12.05
CA GLY A 145 -4.33 0.27 -12.19
C GLY A 145 -3.98 0.63 -13.63
N ARG A 146 -4.09 1.91 -13.98
CA ARG A 146 -3.66 2.46 -15.28
C ARG A 146 -2.16 2.28 -15.47
N THR A 147 -1.74 2.23 -16.73
CA THR A 147 -0.33 1.98 -17.10
C THR A 147 0.23 2.98 -18.10
N ASP A 148 -0.45 4.10 -18.29
CA ASP A 148 -0.12 5.15 -19.26
C ASP A 148 0.66 6.33 -18.68
N LEU A 149 0.89 6.32 -17.35
CA LEU A 149 1.73 7.31 -16.66
C LEU A 149 3.22 6.95 -16.74
N PRO A 150 4.14 7.91 -16.51
CA PRO A 150 5.57 7.63 -16.45
C PRO A 150 5.92 6.48 -15.51
N GLY A 151 6.67 5.50 -15.99
CA GLY A 151 6.99 4.26 -15.27
C GLY A 151 5.96 3.14 -15.44
N GLY A 152 4.80 3.42 -16.04
CA GLY A 152 3.75 2.46 -16.33
C GLY A 152 4.04 1.55 -17.52
N SER A 153 3.55 0.30 -17.47
CA SER A 153 3.68 -0.68 -18.54
C SER A 153 2.66 -1.80 -18.40
N TRP A 154 1.77 -1.93 -19.39
CA TRP A 154 0.76 -2.99 -19.40
C TRP A 154 1.38 -4.40 -19.40
N ASP A 155 2.40 -4.63 -20.22
CA ASP A 155 3.06 -5.94 -20.29
C ASP A 155 3.70 -6.33 -18.96
N THR A 156 4.22 -5.34 -18.24
CA THR A 156 4.80 -5.54 -16.92
C THR A 156 3.72 -5.80 -15.87
N LEU A 157 2.64 -5.01 -15.86
CA LEU A 157 1.51 -5.20 -14.95
C LEU A 157 0.89 -6.58 -15.11
N ARG A 158 0.70 -7.03 -16.36
CA ARG A 158 0.17 -8.37 -16.63
C ARG A 158 1.03 -9.49 -16.05
N LYS A 159 2.35 -9.36 -16.08
CA LYS A 159 3.28 -10.31 -15.43
C LYS A 159 3.16 -10.25 -13.91
N SER A 160 3.03 -9.04 -13.37
CA SER A 160 2.83 -8.79 -11.94
C SER A 160 1.52 -9.40 -11.43
N LEU A 161 0.42 -9.27 -12.18
CA LEU A 161 -0.86 -9.88 -11.83
C LEU A 161 -0.78 -11.42 -11.80
N LYS A 162 -0.10 -12.04 -12.76
CA LYS A 162 0.16 -13.50 -12.75
C LYS A 162 0.96 -13.92 -11.53
N LYS A 163 2.03 -13.19 -11.22
CA LYS A 163 2.86 -13.41 -10.04
C LYS A 163 2.05 -13.25 -8.75
N LEU A 164 1.23 -12.19 -8.64
CA LEU A 164 0.36 -11.94 -7.50
C LEU A 164 -0.60 -13.10 -7.26
N CYS A 165 -1.29 -13.57 -8.31
CA CYS A 165 -2.20 -14.72 -8.21
C CYS A 165 -1.51 -16.02 -7.78
N ALA A 166 -0.26 -16.23 -8.19
CA ALA A 166 0.53 -17.39 -7.78
C ALA A 166 1.08 -17.25 -6.34
N ALA A 167 1.41 -16.04 -5.90
CA ALA A 167 1.97 -15.76 -4.59
C ALA A 167 0.93 -15.71 -3.46
N VAL A 168 -0.33 -15.36 -3.79
CA VAL A 168 -1.46 -15.27 -2.86
C VAL A 168 -2.48 -16.32 -3.25
N THR A 169 -2.39 -17.51 -2.71
CA THR A 169 -3.26 -18.65 -3.06
C THR A 169 -4.55 -18.69 -2.24
N GLU A 170 -4.50 -18.15 -1.03
CA GLU A 170 -5.66 -18.08 -0.13
C GLU A 170 -6.66 -17.00 -0.57
N ASN A 171 -7.89 -17.12 -0.08
CA ASN A 171 -8.88 -16.07 -0.24
C ASN A 171 -8.66 -14.98 0.81
N VAL A 172 -7.94 -13.93 0.44
CA VAL A 172 -7.70 -12.76 1.29
C VAL A 172 -8.58 -11.59 0.85
N GLN A 173 -8.83 -10.65 1.75
CA GLN A 173 -9.48 -9.39 1.42
C GLN A 173 -8.51 -8.51 0.63
N VAL A 174 -8.97 -7.98 -0.51
CA VAL A 174 -8.23 -7.03 -1.34
C VAL A 174 -8.62 -5.61 -0.94
N LEU A 175 -7.63 -4.84 -0.52
CA LEU A 175 -7.73 -3.45 -0.06
C LEU A 175 -6.95 -2.58 -1.06
N PRO A 176 -7.60 -2.11 -2.13
CA PRO A 176 -6.94 -1.33 -3.18
C PRO A 176 -6.69 0.12 -2.76
N GLY A 177 -5.84 0.83 -3.50
CA GLY A 177 -5.61 2.27 -3.33
C GLY A 177 -6.83 3.12 -3.62
N HIS A 178 -7.70 2.67 -4.52
CA HIS A 178 -8.95 3.34 -4.87
C HIS A 178 -10.10 2.36 -4.98
N GLU A 179 -11.34 2.89 -5.02
CA GLU A 179 -12.58 2.14 -5.24
C GLU A 179 -12.95 1.20 -4.07
N GLU A 180 -13.79 0.22 -4.36
CA GLU A 180 -14.34 -0.71 -3.39
C GLU A 180 -13.35 -1.82 -3.00
N PHE A 181 -13.53 -2.37 -1.81
CA PHE A 181 -12.81 -3.57 -1.37
C PHE A 181 -13.35 -4.81 -2.07
N SER A 182 -12.48 -5.81 -2.22
CA SER A 182 -12.83 -7.07 -2.87
C SER A 182 -12.23 -8.28 -2.12
N THR A 183 -12.23 -9.44 -2.75
CA THR A 183 -11.51 -10.63 -2.28
C THR A 183 -10.77 -11.29 -3.44
N MET A 184 -9.67 -11.98 -3.16
CA MET A 184 -8.89 -12.66 -4.20
C MET A 184 -9.71 -13.71 -4.96
N ASP A 185 -10.65 -14.40 -4.32
CA ASP A 185 -11.52 -15.36 -5.02
C ASP A 185 -12.49 -14.68 -5.97
N ARG A 186 -13.09 -13.54 -5.55
CA ARG A 186 -13.93 -12.74 -6.43
C ARG A 186 -13.16 -12.24 -7.65
N GLU A 187 -11.95 -11.74 -7.44
CA GLU A 187 -11.11 -11.21 -8.52
C GLU A 187 -10.65 -12.33 -9.47
N ARG A 188 -10.21 -13.46 -8.96
CA ARG A 188 -9.86 -14.63 -9.81
C ARG A 188 -11.05 -15.10 -10.67
N ALA A 189 -12.26 -15.06 -10.11
CA ALA A 189 -13.45 -15.54 -10.81
C ALA A 189 -13.98 -14.55 -11.85
N ASN A 190 -13.90 -13.24 -11.58
CA ASN A 190 -14.68 -12.25 -12.33
C ASN A 190 -13.83 -11.13 -12.97
N ASN A 191 -12.61 -10.89 -12.50
CA ASN A 191 -11.78 -9.84 -13.07
C ASN A 191 -11.20 -10.28 -14.42
N ARG A 192 -11.58 -9.59 -15.50
CA ARG A 192 -11.15 -9.92 -16.86
C ARG A 192 -9.63 -9.89 -17.06
N TYR A 193 -8.92 -9.11 -16.26
CA TYR A 193 -7.47 -8.97 -16.34
C TYR A 193 -6.71 -10.13 -15.65
N LEU A 194 -7.39 -10.95 -14.87
CA LEU A 194 -6.84 -12.14 -14.23
C LEU A 194 -7.18 -13.43 -15.00
N GLN A 195 -7.83 -13.35 -16.15
CA GLN A 195 -8.08 -14.48 -17.05
C GLN A 195 -6.86 -14.69 -17.96
N PHE A 196 -5.92 -15.55 -17.56
CA PHE A 196 -4.61 -15.76 -18.21
C PHE A 196 -4.61 -16.95 -19.14
#